data_12a444f0598001cf1c8a3b952b12ce1c
#
_entry.id   12a444f0598001cf1c8a3b952b12ce1c
#
_cell.length_a   1.000
_cell.length_b   1.000
_cell.length_c   1.000
_cell.angle_alpha   90.00
_cell.angle_beta   90.00
_cell.angle_gamma   90.00
#
_symmetry.space_group_name_H-M   'P 1'
#
loop_
_entity.id
_entity.type
_entity.pdbx_description
1 polymer ?
#
loop_
_entity_poly.entity_id
_entity_poly.type
_entity_poly.pdbx_seq_one_letter_code
_entity_poly.pdbx_strand_id
1 'polypeptide(L)'
;MLFRSATTHLAAITGAQTDRMTRDDGWRLLSVARQIERLDTLSHALALGFELKLHESDEGFNLLLGLFDSLITYRAQFQGRREVLPLLHLLVKDTDNPRSLAWVARTMRDRLRKLTRHDPAWLDEVTHGLNLPEEWPLASLATADSAGRHQALIDALHRCSENACQLSDQIGRRLFAHVEGRERTVWQ
;
A
#
# COMPACT_ATOMS: atom_id res chain seq x y z
N MET A 1 -24.75 4.58 -14.43
CA MET A 1 -25.23 5.33 -13.24
C MET A 1 -24.76 4.71 -11.92
N LEU A 2 -24.83 3.41 -11.70
CA LEU A 2 -24.49 2.72 -10.44
C LEU A 2 -23.05 3.00 -9.93
N PHE A 3 -22.04 2.95 -10.80
CA PHE A 3 -20.63 3.16 -10.40
C PHE A 3 -20.37 4.61 -9.91
N ARG A 4 -20.98 5.62 -10.51
CA ARG A 4 -20.85 7.02 -10.02
C ARG A 4 -21.45 7.18 -8.63
N SER A 5 -22.60 6.57 -8.36
CA SER A 5 -23.24 6.61 -7.04
C SER A 5 -22.37 5.91 -5.98
N ALA A 6 -21.83 4.73 -6.28
CA ALA A 6 -20.95 4.00 -5.38
C ALA A 6 -19.68 4.80 -5.03
N THR A 7 -19.01 5.39 -6.03
CA THR A 7 -17.81 6.22 -5.83
C THR A 7 -18.12 7.43 -4.95
N THR A 8 -19.26 8.10 -5.17
CA THR A 8 -19.69 9.26 -4.36
C THR A 8 -19.93 8.87 -2.90
N HIS A 9 -20.60 7.72 -2.66
CA HIS A 9 -20.86 7.25 -1.31
C HIS A 9 -19.57 6.83 -0.60
N LEU A 10 -18.65 6.13 -1.27
CA LEU A 10 -17.35 5.75 -0.72
C LEU A 10 -16.50 6.99 -0.38
N ALA A 11 -16.50 8.00 -1.23
CA ALA A 11 -15.82 9.27 -0.96
C ALA A 11 -16.43 10.00 0.26
N ALA A 12 -17.76 10.02 0.39
CA ALA A 12 -18.44 10.59 1.54
C ALA A 12 -18.14 9.86 2.84
N ILE A 13 -18.12 8.52 2.83
CA ILE A 13 -17.74 7.69 3.98
C ILE A 13 -16.28 7.98 4.37
N THR A 14 -15.38 8.03 3.41
CA THR A 14 -13.95 8.32 3.65
C THR A 14 -13.77 9.71 4.23
N GLY A 15 -14.47 10.71 3.70
CA GLY A 15 -14.47 12.08 4.24
C GLY A 15 -14.98 12.13 5.69
N ALA A 16 -16.13 11.52 5.95
CA ALA A 16 -16.71 11.47 7.31
C ALA A 16 -15.78 10.79 8.31
N GLN A 17 -15.13 9.70 7.95
CA GLN A 17 -14.14 9.01 8.80
C GLN A 17 -12.87 9.85 9.01
N THR A 18 -12.48 10.64 8.02
CA THR A 18 -11.32 11.52 8.12
C THR A 18 -11.60 12.73 8.99
N ASP A 19 -12.76 13.37 8.86
CA ASP A 19 -13.04 14.66 9.47
C ASP A 19 -13.79 14.58 10.80
N ARG A 20 -14.58 13.52 11.03
CA ARG A 20 -15.51 13.42 12.16
C ARG A 20 -15.14 12.42 13.24
N MET A 21 -14.22 11.47 12.95
CA MET A 21 -13.79 10.51 13.97
C MET A 21 -12.75 11.11 14.91
N THR A 22 -12.92 10.85 16.20
CA THR A 22 -11.90 11.11 17.22
C THR A 22 -10.61 10.35 16.87
N ARG A 23 -9.44 10.98 17.10
CA ARG A 23 -8.13 10.39 16.81
C ARG A 23 -7.67 9.42 17.92
N ASP A 24 -8.55 8.54 18.32
CA ASP A 24 -8.32 7.46 19.30
C ASP A 24 -7.66 6.22 18.66
N ASP A 25 -7.56 5.14 19.41
CA ASP A 25 -6.93 3.91 18.95
C ASP A 25 -7.79 3.20 17.87
N GLY A 26 -9.13 3.34 17.94
CA GLY A 26 -10.02 2.84 16.88
C GLY A 26 -9.76 3.53 15.54
N TRP A 27 -9.61 4.86 15.55
CA TRP A 27 -9.23 5.60 14.34
C TRP A 27 -7.83 5.22 13.83
N ARG A 28 -6.87 5.01 14.76
CA ARG A 28 -5.51 4.59 14.39
C ARG A 28 -5.51 3.23 13.72
N LEU A 29 -6.25 2.27 14.31
CA LEU A 29 -6.41 0.93 13.74
C LEU A 29 -7.03 0.98 12.35
N LEU A 30 -8.14 1.73 12.18
CA LEU A 30 -8.76 1.93 10.87
C LEU A 30 -7.79 2.54 9.85
N SER A 31 -6.99 3.52 10.30
CA SER A 31 -5.99 4.17 9.44
C SER A 31 -4.86 3.21 9.04
N VAL A 32 -4.40 2.34 9.94
CA VAL A 32 -3.42 1.28 9.64
C VAL A 32 -3.99 0.29 8.64
N ALA A 33 -5.19 -0.25 8.90
CA ALA A 33 -5.84 -1.21 8.02
C ALA A 33 -5.98 -0.67 6.58
N ARG A 34 -6.36 0.59 6.43
CA ARG A 34 -6.42 1.24 5.11
C ARG A 34 -5.08 1.33 4.40
N GLN A 35 -3.99 1.56 5.13
CA GLN A 35 -2.67 1.61 4.51
C GLN A 35 -2.18 0.21 4.13
N ILE A 36 -2.52 -0.81 4.91
CA ILE A 36 -2.24 -2.22 4.59
C ILE A 36 -2.94 -2.61 3.28
N GLU A 37 -4.26 -2.42 3.21
CA GLU A 37 -5.06 -2.69 2.01
C GLU A 37 -4.53 -1.93 0.77
N ARG A 38 -4.12 -0.69 0.98
CA ARG A 38 -3.56 0.13 -0.08
C ARG A 38 -2.21 -0.37 -0.55
N LEU A 39 -1.33 -0.76 0.37
CA LEU A 39 0.00 -1.28 0.06
C LEU A 39 -0.12 -2.59 -0.71
N ASP A 40 -0.98 -3.50 -0.26
CA ASP A 40 -1.29 -4.75 -0.94
C ASP A 40 -1.83 -4.50 -2.35
N THR A 41 -2.90 -3.73 -2.49
CA THR A 41 -3.55 -3.45 -3.78
C THR A 41 -2.59 -2.80 -4.79
N LEU A 42 -1.82 -1.80 -4.37
CA LEU A 42 -0.90 -1.09 -5.25
C LEU A 42 0.28 -1.97 -5.66
N SER A 43 0.84 -2.77 -4.71
CA SER A 43 1.91 -3.72 -5.02
C SER A 43 1.45 -4.76 -6.02
N HIS A 44 0.30 -5.36 -5.79
CA HIS A 44 -0.29 -6.36 -6.68
C HIS A 44 -0.61 -5.79 -8.07
N ALA A 45 -1.23 -4.60 -8.14
CA ALA A 45 -1.54 -3.94 -9.40
C ALA A 45 -0.29 -3.63 -10.22
N LEU A 46 0.80 -3.19 -9.56
CA LEU A 46 2.05 -2.89 -10.26
C LEU A 46 2.75 -4.18 -10.71
N ALA A 47 2.78 -5.24 -9.88
CA ALA A 47 3.32 -6.54 -10.26
C ALA A 47 2.61 -7.10 -11.49
N LEU A 48 1.28 -7.16 -11.47
CA LEU A 48 0.47 -7.61 -12.59
C LEU A 48 0.71 -6.76 -13.86
N GLY A 49 0.87 -5.45 -13.70
CA GLY A 49 1.19 -4.56 -14.81
C GLY A 49 2.51 -4.89 -15.49
N PHE A 50 3.53 -5.28 -14.73
CA PHE A 50 4.82 -5.71 -15.27
C PHE A 50 4.76 -7.15 -15.83
N GLU A 51 4.02 -8.05 -15.21
CA GLU A 51 3.76 -9.41 -15.72
C GLU A 51 3.06 -9.38 -17.08
N LEU A 52 2.06 -8.51 -17.24
CA LEU A 52 1.33 -8.29 -18.48
C LEU A 52 2.08 -7.37 -19.46
N LYS A 53 3.29 -6.93 -19.12
CA LYS A 53 4.14 -6.05 -19.94
C LYS A 53 3.44 -4.73 -20.36
N LEU A 54 2.55 -4.22 -19.52
CA LEU A 54 1.84 -2.95 -19.81
C LEU A 54 2.80 -1.76 -19.99
N HIS A 55 3.95 -1.80 -19.35
CA HIS A 55 5.00 -0.77 -19.48
C HIS A 55 5.63 -0.69 -20.87
N GLU A 56 5.43 -1.69 -21.74
CA GLU A 56 6.01 -1.74 -23.11
C GLU A 56 5.19 -0.96 -24.15
N SER A 57 3.91 -0.67 -23.89
CA SER A 57 3.03 0.10 -24.76
C SER A 57 2.63 1.45 -24.16
N ASP A 58 2.28 2.44 -25.00
CA ASP A 58 1.86 3.76 -24.52
C ASP A 58 0.52 3.69 -23.76
N GLU A 59 -0.40 2.88 -24.26
CA GLU A 59 -1.70 2.66 -23.63
C GLU A 59 -1.55 1.97 -22.28
N GLY A 60 -0.74 0.91 -22.21
CA GLY A 60 -0.46 0.17 -20.98
C GLY A 60 0.27 1.02 -19.96
N PHE A 61 1.28 1.80 -20.40
CA PHE A 61 2.00 2.72 -19.54
C PHE A 61 1.09 3.80 -18.94
N ASN A 62 0.22 4.39 -19.76
CA ASN A 62 -0.78 5.35 -19.30
C ASN A 62 -1.82 4.69 -18.38
N LEU A 63 -2.20 3.43 -18.62
CA LEU A 63 -3.08 2.67 -17.73
C LEU A 63 -2.44 2.48 -16.36
N LEU A 64 -1.16 2.07 -16.29
CA LEU A 64 -0.43 1.97 -15.02
C LEU A 64 -0.42 3.30 -14.26
N LEU A 65 -0.06 4.38 -14.92
CA LEU A 65 -0.08 5.71 -14.33
C LEU A 65 -1.50 6.13 -13.87
N GLY A 66 -2.52 5.73 -14.62
CA GLY A 66 -3.93 5.98 -14.31
C GLY A 66 -4.40 5.22 -13.07
N LEU A 67 -4.01 3.95 -12.91
CA LEU A 67 -4.32 3.13 -11.72
C LEU A 67 -3.77 3.75 -10.43
N PHE A 68 -2.62 4.43 -10.54
CA PHE A 68 -1.99 5.15 -9.44
C PHE A 68 -2.39 6.64 -9.40
N ASP A 69 -3.33 7.10 -10.24
CA ASP A 69 -3.75 8.51 -10.37
C ASP A 69 -2.53 9.46 -10.46
N SER A 70 -1.49 9.05 -11.16
CA SER A 70 -0.18 9.72 -11.23
C SER A 70 0.18 10.21 -12.64
N LEU A 71 -0.74 10.13 -13.61
CA LEU A 71 -0.49 10.46 -15.02
C LEU A 71 -0.04 11.92 -15.21
N ILE A 72 -0.73 12.85 -14.55
CA ILE A 72 -0.42 14.29 -14.66
C ILE A 72 0.93 14.57 -14.01
N THR A 73 1.18 14.01 -12.82
CA THR A 73 2.44 14.16 -12.10
C THR A 73 3.61 13.63 -12.91
N TYR A 74 3.46 12.44 -13.51
CA TYR A 74 4.49 11.85 -14.34
C TYR A 74 4.84 12.72 -15.54
N ARG A 75 3.84 13.22 -16.26
CA ARG A 75 4.02 14.08 -17.41
C ARG A 75 4.70 15.40 -17.05
N ALA A 76 4.37 15.98 -15.91
CA ALA A 76 4.98 17.21 -15.43
C ALA A 76 6.46 17.01 -15.04
N GLN A 77 6.81 15.90 -14.40
CA GLN A 77 8.17 15.65 -13.91
C GLN A 77 9.09 15.06 -14.98
N PHE A 78 8.59 14.16 -15.83
CA PHE A 78 9.39 13.35 -16.75
C PHE A 78 9.08 13.60 -18.23
N GLN A 79 8.39 14.69 -18.55
CA GLN A 79 8.08 15.10 -19.93
C GLN A 79 7.35 14.01 -20.74
N GLY A 80 6.67 13.08 -20.08
CA GLY A 80 5.91 12.00 -20.72
C GLY A 80 6.73 10.90 -21.39
N ARG A 81 8.05 10.86 -21.20
CA ARG A 81 8.88 9.77 -21.73
C ARG A 81 8.54 8.45 -21.07
N ARG A 82 8.37 7.39 -21.88
CA ARG A 82 8.09 6.05 -21.37
C ARG A 82 9.38 5.36 -20.93
N GLU A 83 9.75 5.56 -19.69
CA GLU A 83 10.96 5.00 -19.07
C GLU A 83 10.62 4.28 -17.76
N VAL A 84 11.13 3.06 -17.59
CA VAL A 84 10.82 2.22 -16.41
C VAL A 84 11.37 2.84 -15.12
N LEU A 85 12.61 3.32 -15.11
CA LEU A 85 13.21 3.86 -13.90
C LEU A 85 12.48 5.10 -13.35
N PRO A 86 12.12 6.12 -14.15
CA PRO A 86 11.26 7.23 -13.73
C PRO A 86 9.88 6.78 -13.26
N LEU A 87 9.27 5.79 -13.93
CA LEU A 87 7.99 5.20 -13.50
C LEU A 87 8.10 4.62 -12.10
N LEU A 88 9.10 3.78 -11.85
CA LEU A 88 9.34 3.18 -10.53
C LEU A 88 9.71 4.23 -9.48
N HIS A 89 10.46 5.26 -9.86
CA HIS A 89 10.74 6.36 -8.94
C HIS A 89 9.43 6.98 -8.41
N LEU A 90 8.53 7.35 -9.32
CA LEU A 90 7.26 8.00 -8.96
C LEU A 90 6.30 7.07 -8.21
N LEU A 91 6.14 5.80 -8.66
CA LEU A 91 5.12 4.89 -8.13
C LEU A 91 5.60 4.07 -6.93
N VAL A 92 6.91 3.87 -6.78
CA VAL A 92 7.48 3.03 -5.71
C VAL A 92 8.18 3.88 -4.66
N LYS A 93 9.11 4.76 -5.04
CA LYS A 93 10.09 5.36 -4.12
C LYS A 93 9.76 6.78 -3.66
N ASP A 94 8.95 7.52 -4.40
CA ASP A 94 8.66 8.92 -4.10
C ASP A 94 7.89 9.05 -2.77
N THR A 95 8.54 9.60 -1.74
CA THR A 95 7.96 9.77 -0.41
C THR A 95 7.01 10.97 -0.30
N ASP A 96 6.96 11.83 -1.31
CA ASP A 96 6.08 12.98 -1.38
C ASP A 96 4.81 12.71 -2.21
N ASN A 97 4.81 11.63 -3.00
CA ASN A 97 3.65 11.19 -3.73
C ASN A 97 2.74 10.29 -2.86
N PRO A 98 1.54 10.75 -2.44
CA PRO A 98 0.64 9.95 -1.60
C PRO A 98 0.17 8.64 -2.25
N ARG A 99 0.48 8.42 -3.52
CA ARG A 99 0.08 7.25 -4.31
C ARG A 99 1.21 6.26 -4.51
N SER A 100 2.43 6.59 -4.05
CA SER A 100 3.59 5.69 -4.10
C SER A 100 3.54 4.65 -3.00
N LEU A 101 4.20 3.52 -3.22
CA LEU A 101 4.35 2.47 -2.20
C LEU A 101 5.14 2.97 -0.99
N ALA A 102 6.20 3.76 -1.19
CA ALA A 102 7.02 4.31 -0.11
C ALA A 102 6.23 5.23 0.81
N TRP A 103 5.42 6.14 0.25
CA TRP A 103 4.57 7.01 1.06
C TRP A 103 3.53 6.21 1.86
N VAL A 104 2.90 5.21 1.25
CA VAL A 104 1.92 4.35 1.92
C VAL A 104 2.56 3.57 3.05
N ALA A 105 3.70 2.91 2.80
CA ALA A 105 4.44 2.15 3.80
C ALA A 105 4.92 3.03 4.97
N ARG A 106 5.46 4.21 4.68
CA ARG A 106 5.89 5.19 5.69
C ARG A 106 4.70 5.65 6.55
N THR A 107 3.59 6.02 5.91
CA THR A 107 2.37 6.44 6.61
C THR A 107 1.83 5.32 7.50
N MET A 108 1.79 4.08 7.00
CA MET A 108 1.41 2.90 7.77
C MET A 108 2.29 2.72 9.01
N ARG A 109 3.61 2.77 8.86
CA ARG A 109 4.58 2.64 9.95
C ARG A 109 4.42 3.73 11.01
N ASP A 110 4.17 4.97 10.61
CA ASP A 110 3.93 6.08 11.53
C ASP A 110 2.61 5.91 12.32
N ARG A 111 1.59 5.31 11.70
CA ARG A 111 0.33 4.97 12.38
C ARG A 111 0.50 3.80 13.33
N LEU A 112 1.25 2.77 12.93
CA LEU A 112 1.60 1.64 13.80
C LEU A 112 2.33 2.10 15.06
N ARG A 113 3.35 2.97 14.94
CA ARG A 113 4.05 3.54 16.11
C ARG A 113 3.10 4.24 17.09
N LYS A 114 2.09 4.92 16.58
CA LYS A 114 1.08 5.58 17.43
C LYS A 114 0.09 4.61 18.05
N LEU A 115 -0.23 3.52 17.34
CA LEU A 115 -1.11 2.46 17.85
C LEU A 115 -0.41 1.64 18.95
N THR A 116 0.88 1.33 18.75
CA THR A 116 1.69 0.50 19.66
C THR A 116 2.46 1.31 20.72
N ARG A 117 2.16 2.58 20.91
CA ARG A 117 2.92 3.53 21.76
C ARG A 117 3.20 3.05 23.18
N HIS A 118 2.41 2.13 23.71
CA HIS A 118 2.53 1.56 25.04
C HIS A 118 3.15 0.15 25.06
N ASP A 119 3.53 -0.39 23.88
CA ASP A 119 4.11 -1.72 23.73
C ASP A 119 5.17 -1.70 22.63
N PRO A 120 6.42 -1.30 22.95
CA PRO A 120 7.52 -1.29 21.98
C PRO A 120 7.84 -2.68 21.43
N ALA A 121 7.69 -3.74 22.23
CA ALA A 121 7.95 -5.10 21.76
C ALA A 121 6.95 -5.52 20.67
N TRP A 122 5.70 -5.10 20.80
CA TRP A 122 4.71 -5.30 19.76
C TRP A 122 5.04 -4.50 18.49
N LEU A 123 5.53 -3.26 18.61
CA LEU A 123 5.98 -2.50 17.44
C LEU A 123 7.10 -3.24 16.70
N ASP A 124 8.11 -3.72 17.44
CA ASP A 124 9.22 -4.46 16.85
C ASP A 124 8.74 -5.75 16.16
N GLU A 125 7.82 -6.50 16.80
CA GLU A 125 7.21 -7.69 16.24
C GLU A 125 6.52 -7.41 14.90
N VAL A 126 5.63 -6.40 14.83
CA VAL A 126 4.82 -6.10 13.64
C VAL A 126 5.60 -5.35 12.55
N THR A 127 6.73 -4.74 12.88
CA THR A 127 7.59 -4.08 11.89
C THR A 127 8.78 -4.92 11.46
N HIS A 128 9.01 -6.05 12.15
CA HIS A 128 10.09 -6.96 11.81
C HIS A 128 9.88 -7.55 10.41
N GLY A 129 10.88 -7.38 9.54
CA GLY A 129 10.83 -7.93 8.18
C GLY A 129 9.95 -7.17 7.19
N LEU A 130 9.39 -6.01 7.59
CA LEU A 130 8.70 -5.15 6.62
C LEU A 130 9.66 -4.73 5.52
N ASN A 131 9.36 -5.11 4.30
CA ASN A 131 10.09 -4.71 3.11
C ASN A 131 9.69 -3.28 2.73
N LEU A 132 10.58 -2.31 3.01
CA LEU A 132 10.29 -0.89 2.84
C LEU A 132 10.61 -0.44 1.41
N PRO A 133 9.62 -0.05 0.59
CA PRO A 133 9.85 0.36 -0.80
C PRO A 133 10.82 1.54 -0.95
N GLU A 134 10.95 2.41 0.06
CA GLU A 134 11.90 3.52 0.07
C GLU A 134 13.38 3.06 0.02
N GLU A 135 13.67 1.85 0.48
CA GLU A 135 15.02 1.27 0.54
C GLU A 135 15.36 0.43 -0.70
N TRP A 136 14.42 0.20 -1.58
CA TRP A 136 14.62 -0.68 -2.73
C TRP A 136 15.66 -0.12 -3.72
N PRO A 137 16.55 -0.98 -4.25
CA PRO A 137 17.56 -0.60 -5.23
C PRO A 137 16.93 -0.49 -6.62
N LEU A 138 16.21 0.62 -6.89
CA LEU A 138 15.40 0.77 -8.11
C LEU A 138 16.18 0.57 -9.42
N ALA A 139 17.46 0.95 -9.46
CA ALA A 139 18.26 0.78 -10.68
C ALA A 139 18.40 -0.70 -11.08
N SER A 140 18.59 -1.59 -10.11
CA SER A 140 18.64 -3.03 -10.37
C SER A 140 17.26 -3.64 -10.63
N LEU A 141 16.22 -3.17 -9.94
CA LEU A 141 14.85 -3.63 -10.16
C LEU A 141 14.28 -3.18 -11.52
N ALA A 142 14.73 -2.03 -12.02
CA ALA A 142 14.36 -1.53 -13.34
C ALA A 142 15.06 -2.27 -14.49
N THR A 143 16.06 -3.12 -14.19
CA THR A 143 16.78 -3.90 -15.21
C THR A 143 15.99 -5.14 -15.58
N ALA A 144 15.73 -5.31 -16.88
CA ALA A 144 15.10 -6.51 -17.40
C ALA A 144 16.11 -7.69 -17.45
N ASP A 145 15.62 -8.91 -17.27
CA ASP A 145 16.37 -10.14 -17.48
C ASP A 145 16.62 -10.41 -18.98
N SER A 146 17.32 -11.50 -19.33
CA SER A 146 17.60 -11.92 -20.70
C SER A 146 16.34 -12.21 -21.53
N ALA A 147 15.19 -12.44 -20.88
CA ALA A 147 13.88 -12.61 -21.51
C ALA A 147 13.05 -11.31 -21.58
N GLY A 148 13.65 -10.17 -21.23
CA GLY A 148 12.97 -8.87 -21.21
C GLY A 148 11.98 -8.71 -20.05
N ARG A 149 12.08 -9.51 -18.98
CA ARG A 149 11.18 -9.45 -17.84
C ARG A 149 11.84 -8.75 -16.65
N HIS A 150 11.10 -7.99 -15.90
CA HIS A 150 11.54 -7.36 -14.66
C HIS A 150 11.27 -8.26 -13.46
N GLN A 151 11.79 -9.50 -13.48
CA GLN A 151 11.44 -10.52 -12.48
C GLN A 151 11.80 -10.11 -11.05
N ALA A 152 12.96 -9.50 -10.85
CA ALA A 152 13.37 -9.01 -9.52
C ALA A 152 12.39 -7.96 -8.93
N LEU A 153 11.84 -7.09 -9.80
CA LEU A 153 10.81 -6.13 -9.40
C LEU A 153 9.51 -6.84 -9.03
N ILE A 154 9.04 -7.75 -9.89
CA ILE A 154 7.83 -8.53 -9.67
C ILE A 154 7.90 -9.26 -8.33
N ASP A 155 9.02 -9.95 -8.07
CA ASP A 155 9.23 -10.67 -6.80
C ASP A 155 9.26 -9.72 -5.59
N ALA A 156 9.84 -8.53 -5.72
CA ALA A 156 9.85 -7.53 -4.65
C ALA A 156 8.43 -7.00 -4.35
N LEU A 157 7.63 -6.78 -5.39
CA LEU A 157 6.24 -6.34 -5.27
C LEU A 157 5.35 -7.40 -4.63
N HIS A 158 5.49 -8.68 -5.02
CA HIS A 158 4.75 -9.78 -4.39
C HIS A 158 5.12 -9.93 -2.91
N ARG A 159 6.42 -9.88 -2.57
CA ARG A 159 6.82 -9.89 -1.15
C ARG A 159 6.27 -8.70 -0.36
N CYS A 160 6.14 -7.53 -0.99
CA CYS A 160 5.53 -6.36 -0.34
C CYS A 160 4.05 -6.59 -0.03
N SER A 161 3.30 -7.16 -0.97
CA SER A 161 1.89 -7.56 -0.81
C SER A 161 1.74 -8.63 0.28
N GLU A 162 2.53 -9.70 0.24
CA GLU A 162 2.53 -10.76 1.25
C GLU A 162 2.81 -10.23 2.65
N ASN A 163 3.80 -9.35 2.81
CA ASN A 163 4.11 -8.72 4.09
C ASN A 163 2.96 -7.86 4.61
N ALA A 164 2.25 -7.15 3.73
CA ALA A 164 1.06 -6.39 4.11
C ALA A 164 -0.06 -7.31 4.64
N CYS A 165 -0.31 -8.44 3.97
CA CYS A 165 -1.27 -9.44 4.43
C CYS A 165 -0.86 -10.07 5.77
N GLN A 166 0.41 -10.45 5.94
CA GLN A 166 0.93 -11.00 7.20
C GLN A 166 0.80 -10.00 8.36
N LEU A 167 1.07 -8.72 8.11
CA LEU A 167 0.88 -7.66 9.10
C LEU A 167 -0.59 -7.54 9.52
N SER A 168 -1.53 -7.61 8.57
CA SER A 168 -2.97 -7.64 8.87
C SER A 168 -3.33 -8.77 9.82
N ASP A 169 -2.83 -9.98 9.54
CA ASP A 169 -3.07 -11.18 10.36
C ASP A 169 -2.49 -11.05 11.78
N GLN A 170 -1.27 -10.50 11.90
CA GLN A 170 -0.64 -10.27 13.20
C GLN A 170 -1.43 -9.30 14.05
N ILE A 171 -1.86 -8.17 13.46
CA ILE A 171 -2.71 -7.19 14.14
C ILE A 171 -4.06 -7.82 14.55
N GLY A 172 -4.67 -8.58 13.64
CA GLY A 172 -5.92 -9.29 13.88
C GLY A 172 -5.84 -10.24 15.06
N ARG A 173 -4.81 -11.09 15.10
CA ARG A 173 -4.59 -12.03 16.21
C ARG A 173 -4.36 -11.30 17.55
N ARG A 174 -3.62 -10.21 17.56
CA ARG A 174 -3.31 -9.47 18.79
C ARG A 174 -4.52 -8.74 19.37
N LEU A 175 -5.34 -8.12 18.51
CA LEU A 175 -6.41 -7.24 18.96
C LEU A 175 -7.77 -7.95 19.10
N PHE A 176 -8.01 -9.02 18.34
CA PHE A 176 -9.31 -9.67 18.27
C PHE A 176 -9.36 -11.11 18.82
N ALA A 177 -8.20 -11.75 19.11
CA ALA A 177 -8.16 -13.11 19.65
C ALA A 177 -8.80 -13.28 21.02
N HIS A 178 -9.09 -12.20 21.75
CA HIS A 178 -9.70 -12.24 23.09
C HIS A 178 -11.24 -12.20 23.10
N VAL A 179 -11.91 -12.14 21.95
CA VAL A 179 -13.38 -12.03 21.88
C VAL A 179 -14.06 -13.37 22.13
N GLU A 180 -13.41 -14.50 21.81
CA GLU A 180 -14.01 -15.83 22.00
C GLU A 180 -14.10 -16.30 23.45
N GLY A 181 -13.40 -15.67 24.40
CA GLY A 181 -13.37 -16.06 25.82
C GLY A 181 -14.39 -15.38 26.75
N ARG A 182 -15.12 -14.34 26.30
CA ARG A 182 -15.97 -13.52 27.16
C ARG A 182 -17.48 -13.78 27.10
N GLU A 183 -17.96 -14.62 26.22
CA GLU A 183 -19.41 -14.88 26.08
C GLU A 183 -19.98 -15.96 27.00
N ARG A 184 -19.26 -16.47 28.00
CA ARG A 184 -19.76 -17.54 28.88
C ARG A 184 -20.16 -17.15 30.29
N THR A 185 -20.28 -15.89 30.63
CA THR A 185 -20.61 -15.54 32.04
C THR A 185 -21.56 -14.34 32.19
N VAL A 186 -22.71 -14.33 31.53
CA VAL A 186 -23.79 -13.38 31.87
C VAL A 186 -25.17 -14.00 31.65
N TRP A 187 -25.43 -15.18 32.22
CA TRP A 187 -26.81 -15.64 32.52
C TRP A 187 -26.73 -16.82 33.48
N GLN A 188 -26.60 -16.53 34.76
CA GLN A 188 -27.16 -17.33 35.90
C GLN A 188 -27.79 -16.37 36.89
#